data_d530ec779c026bee9b06d99e6ffacbb2
#
_entry.id   d530ec779c026bee9b06d99e6ffacbb2
#
_cell.length_a   1.000
_cell.length_b   1.000
_cell.length_c   1.000
_cell.angle_alpha   90.00
_cell.angle_beta   90.00
_cell.angle_gamma   90.00
#
_symmetry.space_group_name_H-M   'P 1'
#
loop_
_entity.id
_entity.type
_entity.pdbx_description
1 polymer ?
#
loop_
_entity_poly.entity_id
_entity_poly.type
_entity_poly.pdbx_seq_one_letter_code
_entity_poly.pdbx_strand_id
1 'polypeptide(L)'
;MDGDKNLSEKQLKAAIWYVRHKLLLRHMGLGLLMVVAAVFWAYTIFGIGRDFLGFGQRRTIEQQLTATLVSELQKPADLELGGVEILYAGEFPDLVVRVRNPNAQWYAQFGYTIGLGKEVRDESTGFLLPGEERPFVDTFRARASGQPIFNIGKVSWRRIDAHVIADFEAYKNERLNFAYENQ
;
A
#
# COMPACT_ATOMS: atom_id res chain seq x y z
N MET A 1 23.34 -73.63 40.21
CA MET A 1 22.77 -74.25 38.98
C MET A 1 23.11 -73.35 37.79
N ASP A 2 24.36 -73.57 37.33
CA ASP A 2 24.81 -72.81 36.12
C ASP A 2 24.30 -73.52 34.87
N GLY A 3 23.42 -72.83 34.19
CA GLY A 3 22.96 -73.27 32.88
C GLY A 3 24.00 -72.93 31.83
N ASP A 4 24.82 -73.91 31.52
CA ASP A 4 25.74 -73.88 30.38
C ASP A 4 24.95 -73.66 29.13
N LYS A 5 24.86 -72.40 28.72
CA LYS A 5 24.27 -72.01 27.41
C LYS A 5 25.29 -72.35 26.33
N ASN A 6 25.28 -73.64 25.91
CA ASN A 6 26.03 -74.07 24.73
C ASN A 6 25.52 -73.29 23.52
N LEU A 7 26.26 -72.25 23.13
CA LEU A 7 26.04 -71.52 21.96
C LEU A 7 26.04 -72.45 20.73
N SER A 8 24.97 -72.47 20.00
CA SER A 8 24.92 -73.26 18.77
C SER A 8 26.09 -72.89 17.85
N GLU A 9 26.63 -73.84 17.10
CA GLU A 9 27.78 -73.65 16.22
C GLU A 9 27.58 -72.48 15.24
N LYS A 10 26.34 -72.28 14.85
CA LYS A 10 25.93 -71.07 14.01
C LYS A 10 26.08 -69.74 14.74
N GLN A 11 25.75 -69.69 16.05
CA GLN A 11 25.88 -68.50 16.90
C GLN A 11 27.35 -68.20 17.15
N LEU A 12 28.18 -69.23 17.34
CA LEU A 12 29.61 -69.03 17.52
C LEU A 12 30.28 -68.48 16.25
N LYS A 13 29.93 -69.03 15.04
CA LYS A 13 30.44 -68.54 13.78
C LYS A 13 30.00 -67.08 13.51
N ALA A 14 28.77 -66.74 13.84
CA ALA A 14 28.24 -65.37 13.69
C ALA A 14 28.97 -64.41 14.65
N ALA A 15 29.21 -64.79 15.89
CA ALA A 15 29.94 -64.01 16.87
C ALA A 15 31.39 -63.73 16.44
N ILE A 16 32.11 -64.77 15.96
CA ILE A 16 33.48 -64.63 15.45
C ILE A 16 33.49 -63.71 14.22
N TRP A 17 32.53 -63.87 13.29
CA TRP A 17 32.42 -63.00 12.14
C TRP A 17 32.17 -61.54 12.54
N TYR A 18 31.25 -61.28 13.49
CA TYR A 18 30.97 -59.97 14.02
C TYR A 18 32.20 -59.31 14.65
N VAL A 19 32.92 -60.02 15.50
CA VAL A 19 34.14 -59.50 16.15
C VAL A 19 35.18 -59.13 15.09
N ARG A 20 35.36 -60.01 14.08
CA ARG A 20 36.32 -59.77 13.00
C ARG A 20 35.98 -58.59 12.14
N HIS A 21 34.68 -58.30 11.94
CA HIS A 21 34.21 -57.20 11.09
C HIS A 21 33.64 -56.02 11.84
N LYS A 22 33.76 -55.98 13.16
CA LYS A 22 33.20 -54.95 14.05
C LYS A 22 33.57 -53.52 13.60
N LEU A 23 34.83 -53.29 13.26
CA LEU A 23 35.30 -51.98 12.81
C LEU A 23 34.68 -51.60 11.44
N LEU A 24 34.63 -52.55 10.52
CA LEU A 24 34.04 -52.32 9.19
C LEU A 24 32.55 -52.05 9.30
N LEU A 25 31.80 -52.83 10.09
CA LEU A 25 30.38 -52.60 10.34
C LEU A 25 30.11 -51.24 11.00
N ARG A 26 30.96 -50.84 11.93
CA ARG A 26 30.86 -49.52 12.55
C ARG A 26 31.04 -48.38 11.52
N HIS A 27 32.05 -48.50 10.65
CA HIS A 27 32.29 -47.49 9.63
C HIS A 27 31.17 -47.48 8.55
N MET A 28 30.67 -48.66 8.18
CA MET A 28 29.52 -48.74 7.26
C MET A 28 28.25 -48.14 7.86
N GLY A 29 27.95 -48.40 9.15
CA GLY A 29 26.82 -47.82 9.85
C GLY A 29 26.94 -46.29 9.95
N LEU A 30 28.14 -45.79 10.27
CA LEU A 30 28.40 -44.36 10.35
C LEU A 30 28.26 -43.68 8.94
N GLY A 31 28.78 -44.35 7.89
CA GLY A 31 28.64 -43.89 6.52
C GLY A 31 27.20 -43.83 6.07
N LEU A 32 26.41 -44.87 6.36
CA LEU A 32 24.99 -44.91 6.05
C LEU A 32 24.23 -43.77 6.75
N LEU A 33 24.51 -43.54 8.03
CA LEU A 33 23.89 -42.46 8.81
C LEU A 33 24.23 -41.09 8.24
N MET A 34 25.47 -40.88 7.80
CA MET A 34 25.89 -39.65 7.14
C MET A 34 25.13 -39.41 5.82
N VAL A 35 24.95 -40.47 5.02
CA VAL A 35 24.17 -40.35 3.77
C VAL A 35 22.71 -39.99 4.04
N VAL A 36 22.08 -40.67 5.01
CA VAL A 36 20.69 -40.35 5.38
C VAL A 36 20.55 -38.90 5.86
N ALA A 37 21.50 -38.45 6.71
CA ALA A 37 21.51 -37.06 7.18
C ALA A 37 21.71 -36.10 6.03
N ALA A 38 22.59 -36.34 5.08
CA ALA A 38 22.84 -35.52 3.92
C ALA A 38 21.59 -35.41 3.02
N VAL A 39 20.90 -36.51 2.76
CA VAL A 39 19.64 -36.53 1.98
C VAL A 39 18.54 -35.72 2.68
N PHE A 40 18.41 -35.88 4.00
CA PHE A 40 17.43 -35.14 4.79
C PHE A 40 17.71 -33.62 4.73
N TRP A 41 18.96 -33.22 4.89
CA TRP A 41 19.35 -31.82 4.81
C TRP A 41 19.15 -31.25 3.41
N ALA A 42 19.51 -32.00 2.37
CA ALA A 42 19.26 -31.57 0.99
C ALA A 42 17.77 -31.36 0.71
N TYR A 43 16.92 -32.26 1.18
CA TYR A 43 15.46 -32.14 1.04
C TYR A 43 14.93 -30.91 1.80
N THR A 44 15.41 -30.69 3.02
CA THR A 44 14.99 -29.54 3.85
C THR A 44 15.41 -28.21 3.22
N ILE A 45 16.66 -28.10 2.75
CA ILE A 45 17.17 -26.90 2.10
C ILE A 45 16.40 -26.62 0.80
N PHE A 46 16.15 -27.66 0.01
CA PHE A 46 15.36 -27.53 -1.23
C PHE A 46 13.92 -27.11 -0.97
N GLY A 47 13.28 -27.68 0.07
CA GLY A 47 11.93 -27.32 0.50
C GLY A 47 11.83 -25.85 0.93
N ILE A 48 12.74 -25.43 1.82
CA ILE A 48 12.82 -24.04 2.28
C ILE A 48 13.10 -23.08 1.11
N GLY A 49 14.04 -23.44 0.23
CA GLY A 49 14.36 -22.60 -0.94
C GLY A 49 13.17 -22.43 -1.88
N ARG A 50 12.42 -23.50 -2.13
CA ARG A 50 11.21 -23.45 -2.96
C ARG A 50 10.10 -22.62 -2.34
N ASP A 51 9.90 -22.74 -1.03
CA ASP A 51 8.90 -21.95 -0.31
C ASP A 51 9.30 -20.46 -0.27
N PHE A 52 10.58 -20.16 -0.08
CA PHE A 52 11.08 -18.78 -0.07
C PHE A 52 10.90 -18.09 -1.42
N LEU A 53 11.16 -18.79 -2.52
CA LEU A 53 10.92 -18.30 -3.89
C LEU A 53 9.41 -18.18 -4.19
N GLY A 54 8.58 -19.11 -3.69
CA GLY A 54 7.13 -19.09 -3.86
C GLY A 54 6.42 -18.02 -3.00
N PHE A 55 6.92 -17.73 -1.80
CA PHE A 55 6.36 -16.69 -0.94
C PHE A 55 6.49 -15.28 -1.53
N GLY A 56 7.59 -15.00 -2.22
CA GLY A 56 7.77 -13.72 -2.91
C GLY A 56 6.71 -13.48 -3.99
N GLN A 57 6.45 -14.49 -4.83
CA GLN A 57 5.45 -14.38 -5.90
C GLN A 57 4.01 -14.31 -5.37
N ARG A 58 3.66 -15.09 -4.36
CA ARG A 58 2.31 -15.07 -3.79
C ARG A 58 1.97 -13.73 -3.14
N ARG A 59 2.89 -13.15 -2.37
CA ARG A 59 2.70 -11.83 -1.77
C ARG A 59 2.52 -10.74 -2.82
N THR A 60 3.26 -10.80 -3.91
CA THR A 60 3.14 -9.81 -4.99
C THR A 60 1.78 -9.92 -5.69
N ILE A 61 1.29 -11.13 -5.94
CA ILE A 61 -0.01 -11.36 -6.59
C ILE A 61 -1.16 -10.98 -5.65
N GLU A 62 -1.11 -11.35 -4.37
CA GLU A 62 -2.12 -10.96 -3.38
C GLU A 62 -2.14 -9.45 -3.16
N GLN A 63 -0.99 -8.81 -3.08
CA GLN A 63 -0.90 -7.35 -2.97
C GLN A 63 -1.40 -6.64 -4.22
N GLN A 64 -1.10 -7.16 -5.42
CA GLN A 64 -1.61 -6.60 -6.66
C GLN A 64 -3.13 -6.79 -6.81
N LEU A 65 -3.66 -7.99 -6.51
CA LEU A 65 -5.09 -8.27 -6.53
C LEU A 65 -5.85 -7.41 -5.51
N THR A 66 -5.34 -7.33 -4.28
CA THR A 66 -5.96 -6.53 -3.22
C THR A 66 -5.89 -5.04 -3.55
N ALA A 67 -4.76 -4.55 -4.06
CA ALA A 67 -4.61 -3.16 -4.48
C ALA A 67 -5.52 -2.83 -5.68
N THR A 68 -5.68 -3.74 -6.64
CA THR A 68 -6.55 -3.52 -7.81
C THR A 68 -8.03 -3.54 -7.42
N LEU A 69 -8.46 -4.53 -6.63
CA LEU A 69 -9.85 -4.64 -6.18
C LEU A 69 -10.25 -3.49 -5.24
N VAL A 70 -9.38 -3.11 -4.31
CA VAL A 70 -9.63 -1.98 -3.41
C VAL A 70 -9.59 -0.65 -4.17
N SER A 71 -8.75 -0.51 -5.19
CA SER A 71 -8.68 0.69 -6.04
C SER A 71 -9.93 0.86 -6.90
N GLU A 72 -10.49 -0.20 -7.45
CA GLU A 72 -11.73 -0.11 -8.25
C GLU A 72 -12.98 0.12 -7.39
N LEU A 73 -13.06 -0.50 -6.21
CA LEU A 73 -14.18 -0.34 -5.28
C LEU A 73 -14.20 1.00 -4.54
N GLN A 74 -13.11 1.74 -4.57
CA GLN A 74 -12.95 2.99 -3.81
C GLN A 74 -12.38 4.13 -4.66
N LYS A 75 -12.72 4.17 -5.96
CA LYS A 75 -12.35 5.30 -6.78
C LYS A 75 -13.05 6.55 -6.26
N PRO A 76 -12.31 7.63 -5.99
CA PRO A 76 -12.93 8.88 -5.56
C PRO A 76 -13.85 9.44 -6.66
N ALA A 77 -14.96 10.04 -6.23
CA ALA A 77 -15.82 10.81 -7.11
C ALA A 77 -15.09 12.08 -7.57
N ASP A 78 -15.41 12.55 -8.77
CA ASP A 78 -14.83 13.77 -9.32
C ASP A 78 -15.20 15.00 -8.47
N LEU A 79 -14.40 16.07 -8.58
CA LEU A 79 -14.67 17.33 -7.92
C LEU A 79 -15.95 17.96 -8.51
N GLU A 80 -16.77 18.48 -7.61
CA GLU A 80 -17.99 19.20 -7.99
C GLU A 80 -17.68 20.68 -8.17
N LEU A 81 -17.99 21.20 -9.35
CA LEU A 81 -17.95 22.64 -9.62
C LEU A 81 -19.27 23.26 -9.17
N GLY A 82 -19.20 24.16 -8.23
CA GLY A 82 -20.31 25.01 -7.81
C GLY A 82 -20.53 26.19 -8.75
N GLY A 83 -21.28 27.18 -8.28
CA GLY A 83 -21.55 28.39 -9.02
C GLY A 83 -20.27 29.19 -9.34
N VAL A 84 -20.25 29.77 -10.53
CA VAL A 84 -19.24 30.75 -10.91
C VAL A 84 -19.85 32.13 -10.80
N GLU A 85 -19.30 32.98 -9.97
CA GLU A 85 -19.82 34.33 -9.73
C GLU A 85 -18.79 35.36 -10.12
N ILE A 86 -19.25 36.43 -10.78
CA ILE A 86 -18.42 37.59 -11.08
C ILE A 86 -18.84 38.71 -10.11
N LEU A 87 -17.92 39.09 -9.23
CA LEU A 87 -18.14 40.17 -8.30
C LEU A 87 -17.45 41.45 -8.82
N TYR A 88 -18.18 42.54 -8.84
CA TYR A 88 -17.65 43.86 -9.23
C TYR A 88 -17.46 44.68 -7.94
N ALA A 89 -16.28 44.60 -7.34
CA ALA A 89 -15.89 45.42 -6.19
C ALA A 89 -14.98 46.56 -6.65
N GLY A 90 -15.56 47.52 -7.47
CA GLY A 90 -14.81 48.63 -8.04
C GLY A 90 -14.57 48.49 -9.55
N GLU A 91 -13.38 48.87 -10.04
CA GLU A 91 -13.06 48.83 -11.47
C GLU A 91 -12.63 47.45 -11.99
N PHE A 92 -12.32 46.53 -11.04
CA PHE A 92 -11.75 45.23 -11.34
C PHE A 92 -12.77 44.14 -11.00
N PRO A 93 -13.10 43.26 -11.95
CA PRO A 93 -13.94 42.11 -11.64
C PRO A 93 -13.17 41.00 -10.94
N ASP A 94 -13.75 40.47 -9.87
CA ASP A 94 -13.30 39.27 -9.19
C ASP A 94 -14.12 38.08 -9.67
N LEU A 95 -13.46 37.02 -10.09
CA LEU A 95 -14.09 35.75 -10.41
C LEU A 95 -13.99 34.83 -9.23
N VAL A 96 -15.13 34.40 -8.73
CA VAL A 96 -15.23 33.45 -7.60
C VAL A 96 -15.83 32.17 -8.12
N VAL A 97 -15.08 31.06 -7.95
CA VAL A 97 -15.52 29.72 -8.33
C VAL A 97 -15.51 28.83 -7.09
N ARG A 98 -16.63 28.22 -6.76
CA ARG A 98 -16.72 27.28 -5.67
C ARG A 98 -16.44 25.88 -6.17
N VAL A 99 -15.52 25.17 -5.52
CA VAL A 99 -15.18 23.79 -5.82
C VAL A 99 -15.35 22.96 -4.56
N ARG A 100 -16.06 21.85 -4.70
CA ARG A 100 -16.35 20.94 -3.60
C ARG A 100 -15.71 19.57 -3.85
N ASN A 101 -15.11 19.03 -2.84
CA ASN A 101 -14.69 17.64 -2.81
C ASN A 101 -15.77 16.79 -2.12
N PRO A 102 -16.53 15.96 -2.86
CA PRO A 102 -17.60 15.15 -2.26
C PRO A 102 -17.09 13.95 -1.47
N ASN A 103 -15.78 13.67 -1.52
CA ASN A 103 -15.21 12.47 -0.95
C ASN A 103 -14.85 12.66 0.52
N ALA A 104 -15.40 11.83 1.41
CA ALA A 104 -15.19 11.92 2.86
C ALA A 104 -13.79 11.44 3.32
N GLN A 105 -13.09 10.63 2.52
CA GLN A 105 -11.81 10.02 2.90
C GLN A 105 -10.66 10.34 1.93
N TRP A 106 -10.90 11.21 0.95
CA TRP A 106 -9.90 11.55 -0.04
C TRP A 106 -9.66 13.04 -0.07
N TYR A 107 -8.41 13.45 0.01
CA TYR A 107 -8.08 14.81 -0.34
C TYR A 107 -7.63 14.87 -1.81
N ALA A 108 -7.96 15.98 -2.47
CA ALA A 108 -7.62 16.25 -3.85
C ALA A 108 -6.55 17.33 -3.96
N GLN A 109 -5.56 17.11 -4.81
CA GLN A 109 -4.62 18.13 -5.25
C GLN A 109 -4.74 18.22 -6.78
N PHE A 110 -4.91 19.42 -7.32
CA PHE A 110 -5.18 19.60 -8.74
C PHE A 110 -4.59 20.92 -9.26
N GLY A 111 -4.23 20.90 -10.54
CA GLY A 111 -3.97 22.12 -11.28
C GLY A 111 -5.29 22.76 -11.73
N TYR A 112 -5.36 24.07 -11.75
CA TYR A 112 -6.51 24.76 -12.32
C TYR A 112 -6.10 26.04 -13.06
N THR A 113 -6.89 26.40 -14.05
CA THR A 113 -6.80 27.67 -14.76
C THR A 113 -8.10 28.44 -14.58
N ILE A 114 -7.97 29.74 -14.32
CA ILE A 114 -9.10 30.67 -14.17
C ILE A 114 -8.99 31.78 -15.21
N GLY A 115 -10.11 32.18 -15.79
CA GLY A 115 -10.10 33.17 -16.82
C GLY A 115 -11.43 33.89 -16.99
N LEU A 116 -11.38 35.05 -17.61
CA LEU A 116 -12.55 35.83 -17.95
C LEU A 116 -12.44 36.32 -19.42
N GLY A 117 -13.29 35.77 -20.30
CA GLY A 117 -13.25 36.02 -21.70
C GLY A 117 -11.96 35.57 -22.40
N LYS A 118 -11.15 36.52 -22.83
CA LYS A 118 -9.85 36.24 -23.47
C LYS A 118 -8.66 36.21 -22.50
N GLU A 119 -8.84 36.70 -21.29
CA GLU A 119 -7.81 36.75 -20.27
C GLU A 119 -7.86 35.45 -19.44
N VAL A 120 -6.88 34.61 -19.65
CA VAL A 120 -6.71 33.33 -18.89
C VAL A 120 -5.42 33.42 -18.11
N ARG A 121 -5.50 33.09 -16.85
CA ARG A 121 -4.33 33.04 -15.95
C ARG A 121 -3.51 31.77 -16.18
N ASP A 122 -2.26 31.83 -15.80
CA ASP A 122 -1.39 30.67 -15.76
C ASP A 122 -1.95 29.59 -14.82
N GLU A 123 -1.55 28.36 -15.06
CA GLU A 123 -1.97 27.23 -14.24
C GLU A 123 -1.50 27.42 -12.78
N SER A 124 -2.46 27.33 -11.88
CA SER A 124 -2.24 27.38 -10.43
C SER A 124 -2.55 26.01 -9.81
N THR A 125 -2.00 25.75 -8.62
CA THR A 125 -2.27 24.50 -7.89
C THR A 125 -3.24 24.77 -6.74
N GLY A 126 -4.30 23.98 -6.68
CA GLY A 126 -5.27 23.97 -5.60
C GLY A 126 -5.26 22.63 -4.84
N PHE A 127 -5.80 22.65 -3.63
CA PHE A 127 -6.11 21.44 -2.88
C PHE A 127 -7.41 21.58 -2.11
N LEU A 128 -8.09 20.45 -1.91
CA LEU A 128 -9.32 20.35 -1.13
C LEU A 128 -9.23 19.15 -0.18
N LEU A 129 -9.56 19.40 1.06
CA LEU A 129 -9.68 18.36 2.07
C LEU A 129 -10.95 17.53 1.86
N PRO A 130 -11.09 16.36 2.50
CA PRO A 130 -12.32 15.58 2.44
C PRO A 130 -13.55 16.39 2.84
N GLY A 131 -14.61 16.32 2.03
CA GLY A 131 -15.86 17.02 2.27
C GLY A 131 -15.78 18.55 2.15
N GLU A 132 -14.61 19.12 1.84
CA GLU A 132 -14.40 20.56 1.81
C GLU A 132 -15.00 21.20 0.55
N GLU A 133 -15.65 22.35 0.76
CA GLU A 133 -16.00 23.29 -0.30
C GLU A 133 -15.19 24.58 -0.09
N ARG A 134 -14.51 25.04 -1.13
CA ARG A 134 -13.65 26.24 -1.06
C ARG A 134 -13.88 27.12 -2.26
N PRO A 135 -13.97 28.46 -2.05
CA PRO A 135 -13.94 29.42 -3.13
C PRO A 135 -12.50 29.60 -3.63
N PHE A 136 -12.34 29.58 -4.94
CA PHE A 136 -11.15 30.01 -5.67
C PHE A 136 -11.45 31.39 -6.26
N VAL A 137 -10.62 32.35 -5.94
CA VAL A 137 -10.83 33.76 -6.31
C VAL A 137 -9.64 34.25 -7.09
N ASP A 138 -9.91 34.97 -8.21
CA ASP A 138 -8.89 35.71 -8.93
C ASP A 138 -9.45 37.07 -9.37
N THR A 139 -8.61 38.08 -9.25
CA THR A 139 -8.93 39.48 -9.65
C THR A 139 -8.37 39.74 -11.01
N PHE A 140 -9.24 40.14 -11.95
CA PHE A 140 -8.87 40.49 -13.34
C PHE A 140 -8.61 41.98 -13.47
N ARG A 141 -7.64 42.34 -14.31
CA ARG A 141 -7.32 43.73 -14.57
C ARG A 141 -8.45 44.41 -15.37
N ALA A 142 -8.55 45.69 -15.23
CA ALA A 142 -9.65 46.53 -15.70
C ALA A 142 -10.27 46.10 -17.05
N ARG A 143 -11.58 45.99 -17.08
CA ARG A 143 -12.42 45.74 -18.25
C ARG A 143 -12.33 44.37 -18.90
N ALA A 144 -11.82 43.37 -18.22
CA ALA A 144 -12.01 41.99 -18.68
C ALA A 144 -13.52 41.73 -18.72
N SER A 145 -14.03 41.40 -19.92
CA SER A 145 -15.44 41.10 -20.13
C SER A 145 -15.56 39.82 -20.94
N GLY A 146 -16.53 39.00 -20.62
CA GLY A 146 -16.76 37.75 -21.32
C GLY A 146 -17.27 36.65 -20.38
N GLN A 147 -17.30 35.44 -20.90
CA GLN A 147 -17.72 34.29 -20.10
C GLN A 147 -16.60 33.86 -19.13
N PRO A 148 -16.97 33.52 -17.91
CA PRO A 148 -16.00 32.98 -16.94
C PRO A 148 -15.54 31.61 -17.41
N ILE A 149 -14.27 31.36 -17.26
CA ILE A 149 -13.60 30.10 -17.57
C ILE A 149 -12.96 29.55 -16.29
N PHE A 150 -13.28 28.32 -15.96
CA PHE A 150 -12.59 27.60 -14.91
C PHE A 150 -12.38 26.16 -15.36
N ASN A 151 -11.12 25.77 -15.49
CA ASN A 151 -10.77 24.43 -15.91
C ASN A 151 -9.95 23.75 -14.81
N ILE A 152 -10.36 22.54 -14.43
CA ILE A 152 -9.61 21.68 -13.56
C ILE A 152 -8.76 20.75 -14.43
N GLY A 153 -7.47 20.76 -14.20
CA GLY A 153 -6.51 19.86 -14.82
C GLY A 153 -6.52 18.48 -14.18
N LYS A 154 -5.34 17.83 -14.19
CA LYS A 154 -5.19 16.50 -13.58
C LYS A 154 -5.37 16.58 -12.07
N VAL A 155 -6.31 15.78 -11.55
CA VAL A 155 -6.53 15.61 -10.10
C VAL A 155 -5.70 14.44 -9.58
N SER A 156 -4.94 14.71 -8.53
CA SER A 156 -4.20 13.70 -7.76
C SER A 156 -4.94 13.46 -6.45
N TRP A 157 -5.38 12.24 -6.25
CA TRP A 157 -6.13 11.83 -5.07
C TRP A 157 -5.23 11.14 -4.07
N ARG A 158 -5.35 11.49 -2.79
CA ARG A 158 -4.72 10.77 -1.68
C ARG A 158 -5.76 10.40 -0.63
N ARG A 159 -5.77 9.11 -0.29
CA ARG A 159 -6.68 8.62 0.76
C ARG A 159 -6.11 8.92 2.13
N ILE A 160 -6.97 9.39 3.02
CA ILE A 160 -6.68 9.50 4.44
C ILE A 160 -6.92 8.12 5.06
N ASP A 161 -5.92 7.60 5.74
CA ASP A 161 -6.01 6.30 6.40
C ASP A 161 -6.97 6.39 7.60
N ALA A 162 -8.06 5.61 7.55
CA ALA A 162 -9.05 5.55 8.62
C ALA A 162 -8.49 4.97 9.93
N HIS A 163 -7.35 4.27 9.89
CA HIS A 163 -6.66 3.82 11.10
C HIS A 163 -5.90 4.96 11.80
N VAL A 164 -5.53 6.00 11.06
CA VAL A 164 -4.86 7.18 11.60
C VAL A 164 -5.88 8.24 12.00
N ILE A 165 -6.89 8.47 11.17
CA ILE A 165 -7.97 9.42 11.40
C ILE A 165 -9.29 8.73 11.10
N ALA A 166 -9.96 8.23 12.14
CA ALA A 166 -11.21 7.48 12.01
C ALA A 166 -12.36 8.36 11.51
N ASP A 167 -12.42 9.59 12.00
CA ASP A 167 -13.40 10.61 11.60
C ASP A 167 -12.67 11.91 11.27
N PHE A 168 -12.60 12.24 9.99
CA PHE A 168 -11.90 13.43 9.52
C PHE A 168 -12.66 14.71 9.89
N GLU A 169 -13.99 14.70 9.89
CA GLU A 169 -14.79 15.88 10.26
C GLU A 169 -14.64 16.22 11.73
N ALA A 170 -14.66 15.23 12.62
CA ALA A 170 -14.38 15.42 14.03
C ALA A 170 -12.97 15.95 14.25
N TYR A 171 -11.96 15.38 13.58
CA TYR A 171 -10.57 15.82 13.64
C TYR A 171 -10.40 17.27 13.15
N LYS A 172 -11.07 17.64 12.06
CA LYS A 172 -11.06 18.99 11.50
C LYS A 172 -11.66 19.99 12.47
N ASN A 173 -12.83 19.68 13.04
CA ASN A 173 -13.52 20.54 13.99
C ASN A 173 -12.71 20.76 15.28
N GLU A 174 -11.97 19.75 15.74
CA GLU A 174 -11.14 19.84 16.94
C GLU A 174 -9.86 20.65 16.70
N ARG A 175 -9.21 20.49 15.54
CA ARG A 175 -7.85 20.97 15.30
C ARG A 175 -7.71 22.12 14.32
N LEU A 176 -8.68 22.31 13.43
CA LEU A 176 -8.65 23.33 12.38
C LEU A 176 -9.72 24.41 12.60
N ASN A 177 -10.27 24.51 13.79
CA ASN A 177 -11.21 25.56 14.14
C ASN A 177 -10.45 26.82 14.51
N PHE A 178 -10.24 27.68 13.53
CA PHE A 178 -9.64 28.98 13.74
C PHE A 178 -10.75 29.98 14.12
N ALA A 179 -10.79 30.37 15.39
CA ALA A 179 -11.61 31.50 15.84
C ALA A 179 -10.94 32.81 15.38
N TYR A 180 -11.62 33.59 14.54
CA TYR A 180 -11.19 34.92 14.17
C TYR A 180 -11.71 35.89 15.23
N GLU A 181 -10.83 36.33 16.10
CA GLU A 181 -11.14 37.46 16.99
C GLU A 181 -10.86 38.77 16.23
N ASN A 182 -11.93 39.47 15.86
CA ASN A 182 -11.80 40.87 15.42
C ASN A 182 -11.30 41.71 16.58
N GLN A 183 -10.06 42.21 16.49
CA GLN A 183 -9.55 43.30 17.32
C GLN A 183 -9.95 44.62 16.72
#